data_96d1a3a25088a1f7cd941b31d7b8f894
#
_entry.id   96d1a3a25088a1f7cd941b31d7b8f894
#
_cell.length_a   1.000
_cell.length_b   1.000
_cell.length_c   1.000
_cell.angle_alpha   90.00
_cell.angle_beta   90.00
_cell.angle_gamma   90.00
#
_symmetry.space_group_name_H-M   'P 1'
#
loop_
_entity.id
_entity.type
_entity.pdbx_description
1 polymer ?
#
loop_
_entity_poly.entity_id
_entity_poly.type
_entity_poly.pdbx_seq_one_letter_code
_entity_poly.pdbx_strand_id
1 'polypeptide(L)'
;MAIIVRWQVPTETSSECDYDYAYIYRATTESGTYTNIANQLITDNTYCDEDGSSTSWYKIRFYDSNTTNYSAYSDAMQGGTFIGYCSMNDFRAVTNLTTSCISDADAYDLVTMAAYQINGDINSKVIRERIGYMDVTRTNDIDGSNTNYYVKNWKGKYLADFNNDSQVTTSDISVYAVDGDGNETTPTISSIDVSAGKITLSSAPSSDKQLYVTYSWSYVDESVPDKKLRMACAFLTAALAQARINIGRAPQVAMGNLRIYRHMDAYNDFYQKYLGIIGQINDQMIDVVDVSGLRG
;
A
#
# COMPACT_ATOMS: atom_id res chain seq x y z
N MET A 1 8.57 -4.16 7.24
CA MET A 1 7.73 -3.15 6.53
C MET A 1 8.30 -1.79 6.90
N ALA A 2 8.55 -0.91 5.91
CA ALA A 2 9.19 0.37 6.20
C ALA A 2 8.20 1.33 6.89
N ILE A 3 8.66 2.07 7.89
CA ILE A 3 7.88 3.14 8.55
C ILE A 3 8.52 4.47 8.22
N ILE A 4 7.72 5.42 7.76
CA ILE A 4 8.21 6.77 7.47
C ILE A 4 7.94 7.66 8.69
N VAL A 5 8.99 8.18 9.25
CA VAL A 5 8.96 9.17 10.33
C VAL A 5 9.12 10.55 9.71
N ARG A 6 8.17 11.45 9.92
CA ARG A 6 8.21 12.84 9.41
C ARG A 6 8.16 13.84 10.55
N TRP A 7 8.81 14.97 10.36
CA TRP A 7 8.80 16.08 11.33
C TRP A 7 8.67 17.44 10.64
N GLN A 8 8.18 18.39 11.37
CA GLN A 8 8.25 19.80 10.98
C GLN A 8 9.53 20.42 11.52
N VAL A 9 10.25 21.13 10.68
CA VAL A 9 11.38 21.96 11.13
C VAL A 9 10.79 23.05 12.04
N PRO A 10 11.34 23.22 13.26
CA PRO A 10 10.90 24.30 14.13
C PRO A 10 11.07 25.66 13.43
N THR A 11 10.00 26.44 13.38
CA THR A 11 10.00 27.77 12.75
C THR A 11 10.46 28.87 13.70
N GLU A 12 10.62 28.56 14.98
CA GLU A 12 11.06 29.53 15.97
C GLU A 12 12.57 29.64 15.96
N THR A 13 13.05 30.67 15.32
CA THR A 13 14.38 31.21 15.49
C THR A 13 14.45 31.96 16.80
N SER A 14 14.44 31.25 17.94
CA SER A 14 14.99 31.85 19.14
C SER A 14 16.52 31.81 18.96
N SER A 15 17.17 32.91 19.18
CA SER A 15 18.62 33.07 19.07
C SER A 15 19.43 32.16 20.01
N GLU A 16 18.81 31.21 20.65
CA GLU A 16 19.39 30.31 21.64
C GLU A 16 19.41 28.83 21.24
N CYS A 17 18.68 28.42 20.18
CA CYS A 17 18.63 27.01 19.74
C CYS A 17 18.55 26.93 18.22
N ASP A 18 19.70 26.75 17.57
CA ASP A 18 19.81 26.51 16.13
C ASP A 18 20.02 24.99 15.93
N TYR A 19 18.90 24.25 15.91
CA TYR A 19 18.95 22.79 15.80
C TYR A 19 19.42 22.37 14.41
N ASP A 20 20.42 21.48 14.36
CA ASP A 20 21.00 20.95 13.12
C ASP A 20 20.44 19.58 12.74
N TYR A 21 20.09 18.78 13.74
CA TYR A 21 19.71 17.37 13.57
C TYR A 21 18.40 17.03 14.23
N ALA A 22 17.69 16.08 13.61
CA ALA A 22 16.60 15.33 14.20
C ALA A 22 17.10 13.93 14.61
N TYR A 23 16.97 13.61 15.87
CA TYR A 23 17.28 12.30 16.45
C TYR A 23 16.01 11.48 16.57
N ILE A 24 15.96 10.34 15.89
CA ILE A 24 14.81 9.46 15.80
C ILE A 24 15.00 8.28 16.75
N TYR A 25 13.99 8.02 17.55
CA TYR A 25 13.98 6.95 18.55
C TYR A 25 12.83 6.01 18.31
N ARG A 26 13.07 4.70 18.50
CA ARG A 26 12.07 3.65 18.35
C ARG A 26 11.94 2.82 19.64
N ALA A 27 10.70 2.39 19.94
CA ALA A 27 10.38 1.43 20.99
C ALA A 27 9.33 0.43 20.46
N THR A 28 9.17 -0.70 21.15
CA THR A 28 8.15 -1.71 20.83
C THR A 28 6.80 -1.42 21.47
N THR A 29 6.75 -0.53 22.45
CA THR A 29 5.51 -0.11 23.14
C THR A 29 5.58 1.39 23.44
N GLU A 30 4.43 2.04 23.61
CA GLU A 30 4.31 3.47 23.88
C GLU A 30 5.13 3.93 25.10
N SER A 31 5.06 3.17 26.18
CA SER A 31 5.78 3.43 27.43
C SER A 31 7.14 2.72 27.53
N GLY A 32 7.59 2.09 26.44
CA GLY A 32 8.82 1.29 26.41
C GLY A 32 10.10 2.13 26.44
N THR A 33 11.23 1.43 26.44
CA THR A 33 12.54 2.07 26.31
C THR A 33 12.80 2.45 24.86
N TYR A 34 12.97 3.73 24.60
CA TYR A 34 13.25 4.27 23.27
C TYR A 34 14.75 4.23 22.99
N THR A 35 15.11 3.56 21.90
CA THR A 35 16.48 3.47 21.41
C THR A 35 16.64 4.40 20.21
N ASN A 36 17.74 5.18 20.18
CA ASN A 36 18.06 5.99 19.00
C ASN A 36 18.39 5.07 17.83
N ILE A 37 17.71 5.29 16.70
CA ILE A 37 17.88 4.49 15.48
C ILE A 37 18.49 5.29 14.32
N ALA A 38 18.35 6.63 14.35
CA ALA A 38 18.92 7.49 13.31
C ALA A 38 19.09 8.92 13.80
N ASN A 39 20.03 9.62 13.15
CA ASN A 39 20.28 11.05 13.27
C ASN A 39 20.29 11.63 11.87
N GLN A 40 19.32 12.47 11.55
CA GLN A 40 19.15 13.08 10.22
C GLN A 40 19.36 14.58 10.31
N LEU A 41 19.78 15.22 9.21
CA LEU A 41 19.75 16.67 9.14
C LEU A 41 18.30 17.13 9.35
N ILE A 42 18.14 18.19 10.13
CA ILE A 42 16.79 18.71 10.45
C ILE A 42 16.01 19.09 9.19
N THR A 43 16.73 19.51 8.14
CA THR A 43 16.17 19.91 6.83
C THR A 43 15.65 18.74 5.99
N ASP A 44 16.04 17.50 6.32
CA ASP A 44 15.60 16.32 5.56
C ASP A 44 14.12 16.02 5.77
N ASN A 45 13.54 16.48 6.88
CA ASN A 45 12.11 16.37 7.25
C ASN A 45 11.55 14.96 7.34
N THR A 46 12.36 13.93 7.06
CA THR A 46 11.88 12.56 6.95
C THR A 46 12.99 11.54 7.19
N TYR A 47 12.62 10.41 7.75
CA TYR A 47 13.46 9.23 7.88
C TYR A 47 12.64 7.97 7.59
N CYS A 48 13.22 7.02 6.88
CA CYS A 48 12.62 5.71 6.65
C CYS A 48 13.27 4.67 7.55
N ASP A 49 12.48 4.09 8.45
CA ASP A 49 12.88 2.94 9.25
C ASP A 49 12.46 1.65 8.55
N GLU A 50 13.39 1.01 7.85
CA GLU A 50 13.13 -0.24 7.11
C GLU A 50 12.91 -1.43 8.05
N ASP A 51 13.42 -1.37 9.27
CA ASP A 51 13.24 -2.38 10.33
C ASP A 51 12.01 -2.13 11.20
N GLY A 52 11.28 -1.05 10.94
CA GLY A 52 10.08 -0.68 11.67
C GLY A 52 8.89 -1.59 11.38
N SER A 53 7.89 -1.52 12.23
CA SER A 53 6.60 -2.18 12.06
C SER A 53 5.46 -1.22 12.43
N SER A 54 4.24 -1.52 11.99
CA SER A 54 3.04 -0.75 12.37
C SER A 54 2.77 -0.73 13.89
N THR A 55 3.41 -1.63 14.64
CA THR A 55 3.34 -1.68 16.11
C THR A 55 4.50 -0.97 16.80
N SER A 56 5.49 -0.50 16.05
CA SER A 56 6.62 0.28 16.60
C SER A 56 6.16 1.67 17.01
N TRP A 57 6.75 2.20 18.06
CA TRP A 57 6.48 3.55 18.57
C TRP A 57 7.70 4.43 18.37
N TYR A 58 7.47 5.68 18.01
CA TYR A 58 8.52 6.63 17.66
C TYR A 58 8.42 7.90 18.47
N LYS A 59 9.60 8.46 18.79
CA LYS A 59 9.78 9.81 19.34
C LYS A 59 10.90 10.49 18.59
N ILE A 60 10.81 11.82 18.50
CA ILE A 60 11.85 12.65 17.91
C ILE A 60 12.28 13.68 18.95
N ARG A 61 13.53 14.05 18.92
CA ARG A 61 14.05 15.28 19.53
C ARG A 61 15.07 15.92 18.59
N PHE A 62 15.18 17.23 18.70
CA PHE A 62 16.16 17.98 17.92
C PHE A 62 17.45 18.17 18.71
N TYR A 63 18.54 18.33 18.00
CA TYR A 63 19.88 18.48 18.56
C TYR A 63 20.59 19.64 17.89
N ASP A 64 21.21 20.50 18.70
CA ASP A 64 22.09 21.59 18.29
C ASP A 64 23.55 21.14 18.51
N SER A 65 24.31 21.02 17.42
CA SER A 65 25.67 20.55 17.44
C SER A 65 26.67 21.61 18.02
N ASN A 66 26.28 22.88 17.96
CA ASN A 66 27.16 23.97 18.47
C ASN A 66 27.12 24.07 19.99
N THR A 67 25.94 23.92 20.57
CA THR A 67 25.75 24.02 22.03
C THR A 67 25.66 22.67 22.72
N THR A 68 25.59 21.57 21.95
CA THR A 68 25.38 20.20 22.44
C THR A 68 24.06 20.02 23.21
N ASN A 69 23.08 20.84 22.92
CA ASN A 69 21.78 20.84 23.57
C ASN A 69 20.75 20.00 22.79
N TYR A 70 19.80 19.42 23.53
CA TYR A 70 18.67 18.67 22.98
C TYR A 70 17.38 19.37 23.32
N SER A 71 16.41 19.31 22.40
CA SER A 71 15.02 19.64 22.71
C SER A 71 14.41 18.59 23.64
N ALA A 72 13.22 18.88 24.17
CA ALA A 72 12.36 17.86 24.71
C ALA A 72 12.02 16.80 23.66
N TYR A 73 11.64 15.60 24.08
CA TYR A 73 11.08 14.61 23.17
C TYR A 73 9.70 15.03 22.70
N SER A 74 9.37 14.68 21.47
CA SER A 74 7.99 14.71 21.00
C SER A 74 7.11 13.73 21.80
N ASP A 75 5.80 13.86 21.65
CA ASP A 75 4.88 12.82 22.06
C ASP A 75 5.19 11.52 21.32
N ALA A 76 4.85 10.38 21.95
CA ALA A 76 5.02 9.07 21.32
C ALA A 76 3.95 8.89 20.25
N MET A 77 4.37 8.49 19.05
CA MET A 77 3.48 8.15 17.95
C MET A 77 3.72 6.73 17.50
N GLN A 78 2.65 5.97 17.30
CA GLN A 78 2.73 4.64 16.72
C GLN A 78 3.04 4.75 15.23
N GLY A 79 3.88 3.86 14.72
CA GLY A 79 4.20 3.78 13.30
C GLY A 79 2.95 3.50 12.48
N GLY A 80 2.69 4.32 11.47
CA GLY A 80 1.67 4.04 10.47
C GLY A 80 2.17 3.00 9.47
N THR A 81 1.25 2.30 8.82
CA THR A 81 1.60 1.39 7.74
C THR A 81 2.04 2.21 6.52
N PHE A 82 3.22 1.88 5.97
CA PHE A 82 3.65 2.45 4.70
C PHE A 82 2.78 1.88 3.56
N ILE A 83 2.15 2.76 2.81
CA ILE A 83 1.33 2.40 1.66
C ILE A 83 2.24 2.28 0.43
N GLY A 84 2.57 1.06 0.04
CA GLY A 84 3.37 0.81 -1.16
C GLY A 84 3.84 -0.64 -1.30
N TYR A 85 4.06 -1.05 -2.54
CA TYR A 85 4.45 -2.43 -2.87
C TYR A 85 5.96 -2.60 -3.09
N CYS A 86 6.73 -1.52 -3.20
CA CYS A 86 8.18 -1.59 -3.39
C CYS A 86 8.93 -0.82 -2.30
N SER A 87 10.16 -1.26 -2.03
CA SER A 87 11.07 -0.54 -1.15
C SER A 87 11.76 0.61 -1.88
N MET A 88 12.36 1.53 -1.12
CA MET A 88 13.22 2.57 -1.70
C MET A 88 14.41 1.97 -2.46
N ASN A 89 14.95 0.84 -1.98
CA ASN A 89 16.02 0.13 -2.68
C ASN A 89 15.56 -0.39 -4.05
N ASP A 90 14.33 -0.92 -4.19
CA ASP A 90 13.78 -1.34 -5.47
C ASP A 90 13.69 -0.15 -6.44
N PHE A 91 13.17 0.99 -5.96
CA PHE A 91 13.07 2.22 -6.76
C PHE A 91 14.45 2.74 -7.21
N ARG A 92 15.42 2.84 -6.27
CA ARG A 92 16.77 3.31 -6.59
C ARG A 92 17.49 2.36 -7.55
N ALA A 93 17.30 1.06 -7.41
CA ALA A 93 17.91 0.05 -8.29
C ALA A 93 17.43 0.16 -9.74
N VAL A 94 16.15 0.49 -9.99
CA VAL A 94 15.61 0.62 -11.36
C VAL A 94 15.89 1.99 -11.99
N THR A 95 16.11 3.04 -11.19
CA THR A 95 16.25 4.42 -11.70
C THR A 95 17.66 4.94 -11.72
N ASN A 96 18.55 4.44 -10.84
CA ASN A 96 19.85 5.06 -10.50
C ASN A 96 19.73 6.53 -10.03
N LEU A 97 18.53 6.99 -9.66
CA LEU A 97 18.34 8.33 -9.10
C LEU A 97 18.86 8.37 -7.67
N THR A 98 19.60 9.42 -7.36
CA THR A 98 20.13 9.68 -6.01
C THR A 98 19.19 10.62 -5.24
N THR A 99 19.42 10.75 -3.93
CA THR A 99 18.69 11.69 -3.07
C THR A 99 18.84 13.15 -3.51
N SER A 100 19.93 13.50 -4.21
CA SER A 100 20.12 14.83 -4.80
C SER A 100 19.19 15.11 -5.99
N CYS A 101 18.66 14.06 -6.66
CA CYS A 101 17.72 14.20 -7.78
C CYS A 101 16.27 14.24 -7.28
N ILE A 102 15.96 13.43 -6.29
CA ILE A 102 14.66 13.33 -5.63
C ILE A 102 14.88 12.86 -4.19
N SER A 103 14.37 13.60 -3.23
CA SER A 103 14.46 13.23 -1.82
C SER A 103 13.73 11.90 -1.55
N ASP A 104 14.11 11.22 -0.46
CA ASP A 104 13.40 9.98 -0.09
C ASP A 104 11.95 10.26 0.28
N ALA A 105 11.64 11.39 0.93
CA ALA A 105 10.28 11.80 1.22
C ALA A 105 9.42 11.91 -0.04
N ASP A 106 9.92 12.64 -1.03
CA ASP A 106 9.22 12.79 -2.32
C ASP A 106 9.07 11.46 -3.05
N ALA A 107 10.09 10.61 -2.99
CA ALA A 107 10.05 9.30 -3.62
C ALA A 107 9.01 8.37 -2.93
N TYR A 108 8.88 8.42 -1.61
CA TYR A 108 7.85 7.68 -0.88
C TYR A 108 6.43 8.15 -1.21
N ASP A 109 6.22 9.45 -1.38
CA ASP A 109 4.92 9.96 -1.84
C ASP A 109 4.58 9.41 -3.23
N LEU A 110 5.57 9.31 -4.13
CA LEU A 110 5.37 8.72 -5.44
C LEU A 110 5.13 7.20 -5.39
N VAL A 111 5.78 6.47 -4.46
CA VAL A 111 5.50 5.04 -4.22
C VAL A 111 4.06 4.86 -3.77
N THR A 112 3.57 5.71 -2.87
CA THR A 112 2.17 5.69 -2.40
C THR A 112 1.20 5.95 -3.56
N MET A 113 1.47 6.96 -4.40
CA MET A 113 0.67 7.23 -5.59
C MET A 113 0.67 6.06 -6.57
N ALA A 114 1.84 5.42 -6.77
CA ALA A 114 1.97 4.23 -7.61
C ALA A 114 1.15 3.06 -7.06
N ALA A 115 1.15 2.83 -5.75
CA ALA A 115 0.36 1.77 -5.13
C ALA A 115 -1.15 1.97 -5.36
N TYR A 116 -1.66 3.19 -5.17
CA TYR A 116 -3.06 3.50 -5.46
C TYR A 116 -3.44 3.24 -6.92
N GLN A 117 -2.58 3.61 -7.87
CA GLN A 117 -2.83 3.34 -9.28
C GLN A 117 -2.81 1.84 -9.57
N ILE A 118 -1.84 1.11 -9.02
CA ILE A 118 -1.74 -0.34 -9.17
C ILE A 118 -3.01 -1.02 -8.66
N ASN A 119 -3.51 -0.65 -7.47
CA ASN A 119 -4.75 -1.20 -6.94
C ASN A 119 -5.93 -0.98 -7.90
N GLY A 120 -6.00 0.20 -8.51
CA GLY A 120 -6.99 0.49 -9.54
C GLY A 120 -6.88 -0.39 -10.79
N ASP A 121 -5.65 -0.79 -11.14
CA ASP A 121 -5.36 -1.53 -12.38
C ASP A 121 -5.44 -3.07 -12.21
N ILE A 122 -5.27 -3.60 -10.99
CA ILE A 122 -5.27 -5.05 -10.72
C ILE A 122 -6.47 -5.54 -9.91
N ASN A 123 -7.18 -4.66 -9.18
CA ASN A 123 -8.27 -5.04 -8.31
C ASN A 123 -9.62 -4.98 -9.01
N SER A 124 -10.38 -6.05 -8.85
CA SER A 124 -11.76 -6.13 -9.32
C SER A 124 -12.72 -6.02 -8.14
N LYS A 125 -13.58 -5.00 -8.16
CA LYS A 125 -14.60 -4.78 -7.12
C LYS A 125 -15.87 -5.56 -7.42
N VAL A 126 -16.37 -6.23 -6.40
CA VAL A 126 -17.65 -6.95 -6.43
C VAL A 126 -18.58 -6.33 -5.39
N ILE A 127 -19.72 -5.84 -5.84
CA ILE A 127 -20.69 -5.15 -5.00
C ILE A 127 -21.90 -6.05 -4.78
N ARG A 128 -22.18 -6.38 -3.52
CA ARG A 128 -23.37 -7.14 -3.09
C ARG A 128 -23.52 -8.50 -3.81
N GLU A 129 -22.41 -9.26 -3.88
CA GLU A 129 -22.48 -10.64 -4.31
C GLU A 129 -23.35 -11.44 -3.34
N ARG A 130 -24.34 -12.17 -3.86
CA ARG A 130 -25.15 -13.06 -3.05
C ARG A 130 -24.36 -14.33 -2.71
N ILE A 131 -24.16 -14.59 -1.43
CA ILE A 131 -23.59 -15.84 -0.91
C ILE A 131 -24.70 -16.92 -0.86
N GLY A 132 -24.31 -18.19 -0.98
CA GLY A 132 -25.24 -19.33 -0.97
C GLY A 132 -25.47 -19.92 -2.34
N TYR A 133 -24.85 -19.42 -3.40
CA TYR A 133 -24.78 -20.04 -4.72
C TYR A 133 -23.47 -20.79 -4.92
N MET A 134 -23.57 -22.02 -4.94
CA MET A 134 -22.78 -23.18 -5.22
C MET A 134 -21.42 -23.01 -5.89
N ASP A 135 -20.38 -23.11 -5.15
CA ASP A 135 -19.25 -23.95 -5.52
C ASP A 135 -19.55 -25.35 -4.91
N VAL A 136 -19.63 -26.40 -5.71
CA VAL A 136 -19.93 -27.78 -5.27
C VAL A 136 -18.94 -28.34 -4.22
N THR A 137 -17.82 -27.63 -3.99
CA THR A 137 -16.77 -28.02 -3.04
C THR A 137 -16.81 -27.21 -1.75
N ARG A 138 -17.69 -26.19 -1.62
CA ARG A 138 -17.72 -25.27 -0.47
C ARG A 138 -19.16 -25.09 0.03
N THR A 139 -19.32 -25.24 1.33
CA THR A 139 -20.63 -25.12 1.97
C THR A 139 -20.85 -23.69 2.40
N ASN A 140 -21.76 -22.98 1.73
CA ASN A 140 -22.22 -21.65 2.07
C ASN A 140 -23.64 -21.65 2.63
N ASP A 141 -24.03 -22.73 3.30
CA ASP A 141 -25.38 -22.88 3.83
C ASP A 141 -25.65 -21.88 4.94
N ILE A 142 -26.78 -21.19 4.88
CA ILE A 142 -27.26 -20.29 5.93
C ILE A 142 -28.28 -21.09 6.74
N ASP A 143 -27.78 -21.86 7.71
CA ASP A 143 -28.53 -22.84 8.48
C ASP A 143 -28.73 -22.46 9.97
N GLY A 144 -28.29 -21.24 10.36
CA GLY A 144 -28.31 -20.78 11.74
C GLY A 144 -27.15 -21.25 12.60
N SER A 145 -26.23 -22.07 12.04
CA SER A 145 -25.06 -22.60 12.75
C SER A 145 -23.74 -22.29 12.04
N ASN A 146 -23.74 -22.17 10.71
CA ASN A 146 -22.56 -21.86 9.92
C ASN A 146 -22.10 -20.42 10.11
N THR A 147 -20.83 -20.24 10.38
CA THR A 147 -20.18 -18.92 10.46
C THR A 147 -19.16 -18.69 9.34
N ASN A 148 -18.84 -19.72 8.53
CA ASN A 148 -17.82 -19.65 7.50
C ASN A 148 -18.46 -19.57 6.12
N TYR A 149 -18.14 -18.53 5.38
CA TYR A 149 -18.67 -18.28 4.05
C TYR A 149 -17.54 -18.02 3.06
N TYR A 150 -17.73 -18.40 1.81
CA TYR A 150 -16.77 -18.23 0.73
C TYR A 150 -17.39 -17.41 -0.38
N VAL A 151 -16.63 -16.47 -0.93
CA VAL A 151 -17.02 -15.72 -2.13
C VAL A 151 -16.86 -16.57 -3.39
N LYS A 152 -17.55 -16.21 -4.48
CA LYS A 152 -17.59 -17.02 -5.70
C LYS A 152 -16.32 -16.97 -6.52
N ASN A 153 -16.20 -17.98 -7.44
CA ASN A 153 -15.17 -18.02 -8.49
C ASN A 153 -13.75 -17.81 -7.97
N TRP A 154 -13.38 -18.52 -6.90
CA TRP A 154 -12.22 -18.22 -6.10
C TRP A 154 -10.89 -18.85 -6.58
N LYS A 155 -10.89 -19.67 -7.59
CA LYS A 155 -9.68 -20.36 -8.04
C LYS A 155 -8.61 -19.36 -8.52
N GLY A 156 -7.44 -19.37 -7.85
CA GLY A 156 -6.29 -18.53 -8.21
C GLY A 156 -6.47 -17.04 -7.93
N LYS A 157 -7.40 -16.67 -7.05
CA LYS A 157 -7.66 -15.29 -6.63
C LYS A 157 -7.31 -15.09 -5.16
N TYR A 158 -7.16 -13.81 -4.79
CA TYR A 158 -6.92 -13.36 -3.41
C TYR A 158 -7.93 -12.26 -3.08
N LEU A 159 -8.39 -12.17 -1.84
CA LEU A 159 -9.05 -10.96 -1.38
C LEU A 159 -8.07 -9.80 -1.48
N ALA A 160 -8.55 -8.64 -1.89
CA ALA A 160 -7.73 -7.50 -2.20
C ALA A 160 -8.14 -6.27 -1.38
N ASP A 161 -7.25 -5.32 -1.28
CA ASP A 161 -7.44 -4.05 -0.62
C ASP A 161 -8.57 -3.25 -1.30
N PHE A 162 -9.68 -3.07 -0.59
CA PHE A 162 -10.85 -2.35 -1.08
C PHE A 162 -10.78 -0.85 -0.76
N ASN A 163 -10.25 -0.52 0.42
CA ASN A 163 -10.22 0.83 0.96
C ASN A 163 -8.92 1.59 0.61
N ASN A 164 -7.95 0.93 -0.05
CA ASN A 164 -6.65 1.45 -0.46
C ASN A 164 -5.76 1.86 0.71
N ASP A 165 -5.78 1.12 1.82
CA ASP A 165 -4.86 1.32 2.94
C ASP A 165 -3.61 0.41 2.88
N SER A 166 -3.46 -0.36 1.79
CA SER A 166 -2.39 -1.34 1.52
C SER A 166 -2.33 -2.48 2.52
N GLN A 167 -3.45 -2.77 3.16
CA GLN A 167 -3.63 -3.95 3.98
C GLN A 167 -4.93 -4.65 3.56
N VAL A 168 -4.90 -5.96 3.52
CA VAL A 168 -6.12 -6.74 3.30
C VAL A 168 -6.62 -7.23 4.64
N THR A 169 -7.65 -6.61 5.14
CA THR A 169 -8.21 -6.86 6.48
C THR A 169 -9.73 -7.03 6.44
N THR A 170 -10.34 -7.22 7.58
CA THR A 170 -11.81 -7.28 7.67
C THR A 170 -12.51 -5.96 7.29
N SER A 171 -11.78 -4.83 7.28
CA SER A 171 -12.32 -3.52 6.87
C SER A 171 -12.54 -3.40 5.36
N ASP A 172 -11.92 -4.29 4.56
CA ASP A 172 -12.07 -4.33 3.10
C ASP A 172 -13.32 -5.06 2.65
N ILE A 173 -14.03 -5.67 3.59
CA ILE A 173 -15.18 -6.52 3.30
C ILE A 173 -16.40 -6.02 4.06
N SER A 174 -17.52 -5.90 3.34
CA SER A 174 -18.80 -5.59 3.97
C SER A 174 -19.75 -6.75 3.77
N VAL A 175 -20.35 -7.24 4.85
CA VAL A 175 -21.36 -8.32 4.81
C VAL A 175 -22.70 -7.75 5.23
N TYR A 176 -23.73 -8.11 4.47
CA TYR A 176 -25.09 -7.69 4.71
C TYR A 176 -25.97 -8.93 4.82
N ALA A 177 -26.78 -9.02 5.87
CA ALA A 177 -27.78 -10.06 6.07
C ALA A 177 -29.17 -9.44 5.96
N VAL A 178 -29.95 -9.91 4.97
CA VAL A 178 -31.28 -9.38 4.63
C VAL A 178 -32.32 -10.43 4.98
N ASP A 179 -33.35 -10.09 5.71
CA ASP A 179 -34.48 -10.96 6.04
C ASP A 179 -35.57 -10.97 4.94
N GLY A 180 -36.62 -11.79 5.14
CA GLY A 180 -37.73 -11.91 4.18
C GLY A 180 -38.55 -10.63 3.99
N ASP A 181 -38.50 -9.70 4.95
CA ASP A 181 -39.17 -8.41 4.91
C ASP A 181 -38.28 -7.29 4.29
N GLY A 182 -37.04 -7.62 3.95
CA GLY A 182 -36.10 -6.69 3.35
C GLY A 182 -35.31 -5.87 4.37
N ASN A 183 -35.42 -6.16 5.67
CA ASN A 183 -34.61 -5.47 6.68
C ASN A 183 -33.16 -5.96 6.61
N GLU A 184 -32.23 -5.02 6.62
CA GLU A 184 -30.80 -5.29 6.51
C GLU A 184 -30.10 -5.15 7.85
N THR A 185 -29.22 -6.10 8.14
CA THR A 185 -28.30 -6.04 9.29
C THR A 185 -26.87 -6.30 8.80
N THR A 186 -25.87 -5.76 9.50
CA THR A 186 -24.45 -5.93 9.16
C THR A 186 -23.79 -6.87 10.17
N PRO A 187 -23.62 -8.17 9.84
CA PRO A 187 -22.91 -9.11 10.70
C PRO A 187 -21.45 -8.68 10.91
N THR A 188 -20.95 -8.89 12.13
CA THR A 188 -19.54 -8.63 12.44
C THR A 188 -18.66 -9.74 11.87
N ILE A 189 -17.63 -9.36 11.12
CA ILE A 189 -16.60 -10.27 10.61
C ILE A 189 -15.57 -10.48 11.71
N SER A 190 -15.26 -11.73 12.05
CA SER A 190 -14.23 -12.08 13.04
C SER A 190 -12.86 -12.30 12.39
N SER A 191 -12.82 -12.87 11.18
CA SER A 191 -11.57 -13.10 10.45
C SER A 191 -11.84 -13.33 8.96
N ILE A 192 -10.78 -13.22 8.17
CA ILE A 192 -10.75 -13.55 6.75
C ILE A 192 -9.58 -14.47 6.43
N ASP A 193 -9.71 -15.28 5.38
CA ASP A 193 -8.60 -15.97 4.74
C ASP A 193 -8.49 -15.44 3.32
N VAL A 194 -7.44 -14.66 3.10
CA VAL A 194 -7.20 -13.93 1.84
C VAL A 194 -7.07 -14.91 0.66
N SER A 195 -6.35 -15.99 0.85
CA SER A 195 -6.06 -16.98 -0.19
C SER A 195 -7.23 -17.90 -0.50
N ALA A 196 -8.05 -18.18 0.50
CA ALA A 196 -9.23 -19.04 0.35
C ALA A 196 -10.50 -18.27 -0.05
N GLY A 197 -10.48 -16.94 -0.02
CA GLY A 197 -11.69 -16.11 -0.18
C GLY A 197 -12.74 -16.40 0.89
N LYS A 198 -12.28 -16.74 2.10
CA LYS A 198 -13.15 -17.13 3.21
C LYS A 198 -13.38 -15.97 4.16
N ILE A 199 -14.63 -15.82 4.57
CA ILE A 199 -15.07 -14.83 5.55
C ILE A 199 -15.65 -15.61 6.72
N THR A 200 -15.19 -15.32 7.93
CA THR A 200 -15.72 -15.92 9.16
C THR A 200 -16.47 -14.82 9.93
N LEU A 201 -17.74 -15.07 10.21
CA LEU A 201 -18.58 -14.18 11.00
C LEU A 201 -18.47 -14.50 12.50
N SER A 202 -18.64 -13.50 13.34
CA SER A 202 -18.61 -13.67 14.81
C SER A 202 -19.79 -14.48 15.33
N SER A 203 -20.89 -14.52 14.59
CA SER A 203 -22.08 -15.31 14.90
C SER A 203 -22.76 -15.78 13.62
N ALA A 204 -23.36 -16.96 13.68
CA ALA A 204 -24.11 -17.49 12.55
C ALA A 204 -25.37 -16.64 12.30
N PRO A 205 -25.63 -16.21 11.06
CA PRO A 205 -26.91 -15.60 10.70
C PRO A 205 -28.03 -16.65 10.75
N SER A 206 -29.25 -16.23 11.09
CA SER A 206 -30.40 -17.12 11.12
C SER A 206 -30.74 -17.62 9.72
N SER A 207 -31.35 -18.81 9.65
CA SER A 207 -31.61 -19.54 8.39
C SER A 207 -32.63 -18.87 7.45
N ASP A 208 -33.37 -17.88 7.94
CA ASP A 208 -34.32 -17.06 7.15
C ASP A 208 -33.65 -15.88 6.42
N LYS A 209 -32.34 -15.65 6.63
CA LYS A 209 -31.61 -14.53 6.05
C LYS A 209 -30.93 -14.90 4.74
N GLN A 210 -30.72 -13.88 3.91
CA GLN A 210 -29.88 -13.92 2.72
C GLN A 210 -28.60 -13.12 3.00
N LEU A 211 -27.43 -13.64 2.61
CA LEU A 211 -26.17 -12.92 2.76
C LEU A 211 -25.71 -12.32 1.44
N TYR A 212 -25.24 -11.09 1.53
CA TYR A 212 -24.58 -10.35 0.45
C TYR A 212 -23.22 -9.86 0.92
N VAL A 213 -22.22 -9.89 0.03
CA VAL A 213 -20.85 -9.45 0.34
C VAL A 213 -20.37 -8.45 -0.69
N THR A 214 -19.76 -7.39 -0.22
CA THR A 214 -19.00 -6.42 -1.03
C THR A 214 -17.53 -6.57 -0.69
N TYR A 215 -16.66 -6.75 -1.69
CA TYR A 215 -15.24 -6.98 -1.54
C TYR A 215 -14.46 -6.63 -2.81
N SER A 216 -13.15 -6.60 -2.73
CA SER A 216 -12.25 -6.62 -3.90
C SER A 216 -11.49 -7.93 -3.99
N TRP A 217 -11.05 -8.28 -5.18
CA TRP A 217 -10.16 -9.41 -5.41
C TRP A 217 -9.12 -9.09 -6.49
N SER A 218 -7.97 -9.75 -6.42
CA SER A 218 -6.90 -9.69 -7.42
C SER A 218 -6.31 -11.09 -7.70
N TYR A 219 -5.44 -11.20 -8.72
CA TYR A 219 -4.68 -12.42 -9.00
C TYR A 219 -3.33 -12.47 -8.28
N VAL A 220 -2.99 -11.45 -7.53
CA VAL A 220 -1.78 -11.37 -6.70
C VAL A 220 -2.16 -11.12 -5.25
N ASP A 221 -1.38 -11.67 -4.33
CA ASP A 221 -1.52 -11.41 -2.91
C ASP A 221 -0.89 -10.07 -2.58
N GLU A 222 -1.72 -9.05 -2.35
CA GLU A 222 -1.27 -7.71 -1.99
C GLU A 222 -0.69 -7.63 -0.59
N SER A 223 -1.08 -8.53 0.30
CA SER A 223 -0.55 -8.60 1.67
C SER A 223 0.89 -9.12 1.72
N VAL A 224 1.30 -9.88 0.69
CA VAL A 224 2.66 -10.40 0.51
C VAL A 224 3.13 -10.10 -0.92
N PRO A 225 3.48 -8.84 -1.24
CA PRO A 225 3.84 -8.44 -2.59
C PRO A 225 4.95 -9.30 -3.18
N ASP A 226 4.65 -9.98 -4.27
CA ASP A 226 5.61 -10.78 -5.01
C ASP A 226 6.60 -9.89 -5.78
N LYS A 227 7.58 -10.52 -6.44
CA LYS A 227 8.57 -9.78 -7.23
C LYS A 227 7.95 -9.01 -8.39
N LYS A 228 6.86 -9.49 -9.00
CA LYS A 228 6.19 -8.80 -10.13
C LYS A 228 5.52 -7.53 -9.64
N LEU A 229 4.75 -7.63 -8.54
CA LEU A 229 4.06 -6.48 -7.96
C LEU A 229 5.05 -5.42 -7.46
N ARG A 230 6.14 -5.84 -6.81
CA ARG A 230 7.23 -4.94 -6.39
C ARG A 230 7.88 -4.23 -7.57
N MET A 231 8.16 -4.96 -8.67
CA MET A 231 8.75 -4.37 -9.88
C MET A 231 7.76 -3.42 -10.59
N ALA A 232 6.48 -3.75 -10.67
CA ALA A 232 5.45 -2.86 -11.21
C ALA A 232 5.43 -1.54 -10.44
N CYS A 233 5.42 -1.61 -9.11
CA CYS A 233 5.47 -0.43 -8.24
C CYS A 233 6.74 0.40 -8.47
N ALA A 234 7.92 -0.24 -8.52
CA ALA A 234 9.18 0.45 -8.75
C ALA A 234 9.23 1.15 -10.12
N PHE A 235 8.73 0.51 -11.19
CA PHE A 235 8.70 1.13 -12.52
C PHE A 235 7.68 2.26 -12.62
N LEU A 236 6.50 2.12 -12.03
CA LEU A 236 5.52 3.22 -12.02
C LEU A 236 6.03 4.41 -11.20
N THR A 237 6.61 4.15 -10.03
CA THR A 237 7.28 5.19 -9.22
C THR A 237 8.39 5.88 -10.01
N ALA A 238 9.18 5.12 -10.78
CA ALA A 238 10.24 5.66 -11.63
C ALA A 238 9.67 6.57 -12.75
N ALA A 239 8.56 6.18 -13.37
CA ALA A 239 7.88 7.01 -14.35
C ALA A 239 7.40 8.32 -13.73
N LEU A 240 6.71 8.27 -12.58
CA LEU A 240 6.23 9.44 -11.86
C LEU A 240 7.38 10.37 -11.42
N ALA A 241 8.49 9.80 -10.94
CA ALA A 241 9.69 10.54 -10.58
C ALA A 241 10.29 11.28 -11.79
N GLN A 242 10.40 10.63 -12.95
CA GLN A 242 10.87 11.26 -14.18
C GLN A 242 9.94 12.39 -14.65
N ALA A 243 8.63 12.19 -14.55
CA ALA A 243 7.67 13.25 -14.85
C ALA A 243 7.91 14.47 -13.95
N ARG A 244 8.06 14.25 -12.63
CA ARG A 244 8.31 15.31 -11.66
C ARG A 244 9.63 16.04 -11.90
N ILE A 245 10.72 15.32 -12.18
CA ILE A 245 12.03 15.90 -12.48
C ILE A 245 11.99 16.73 -13.77
N ASN A 246 11.19 16.32 -14.75
CA ASN A 246 11.11 16.97 -16.05
C ASN A 246 10.14 18.18 -16.09
N ILE A 247 9.27 18.33 -15.09
CA ILE A 247 8.39 19.50 -15.00
C ILE A 247 9.24 20.80 -14.97
N GLY A 248 8.91 21.73 -15.85
CA GLY A 248 9.60 23.03 -15.95
C GLY A 248 10.94 22.98 -16.69
N ARG A 249 11.40 21.83 -17.18
CA ARG A 249 12.60 21.72 -18.01
C ARG A 249 12.24 21.88 -19.48
N ALA A 250 12.97 22.75 -20.18
CA ALA A 250 12.78 22.87 -21.63
C ALA A 250 13.16 21.53 -22.31
N PRO A 251 12.33 21.02 -23.25
CA PRO A 251 12.59 19.77 -23.95
C PRO A 251 13.82 19.86 -24.87
N GLN A 252 14.21 21.08 -25.22
CA GLN A 252 15.35 21.37 -26.08
C GLN A 252 16.08 22.60 -25.58
N VAL A 253 17.39 22.52 -25.47
CA VAL A 253 18.26 23.66 -25.18
C VAL A 253 19.15 23.89 -26.41
N ALA A 254 19.09 25.09 -26.98
CA ALA A 254 19.95 25.53 -28.06
C ALA A 254 20.97 26.55 -27.52
N MET A 255 22.25 26.28 -27.70
CA MET A 255 23.34 27.19 -27.37
C MET A 255 24.20 27.34 -28.64
N GLY A 256 23.99 28.41 -29.38
CA GLY A 256 24.63 28.61 -30.68
C GLY A 256 24.29 27.46 -31.64
N ASN A 257 25.32 26.79 -32.18
CA ASN A 257 25.14 25.65 -33.09
C ASN A 257 24.91 24.30 -32.36
N LEU A 258 24.99 24.27 -31.02
CA LEU A 258 24.75 23.06 -30.23
C LEU A 258 23.26 22.99 -29.86
N ARG A 259 22.61 21.90 -30.28
CA ARG A 259 21.26 21.56 -29.85
C ARG A 259 21.30 20.33 -28.98
N ILE A 260 20.93 20.48 -27.72
CA ILE A 260 20.80 19.39 -26.76
C ILE A 260 19.32 18.99 -26.71
N TYR A 261 19.01 17.81 -27.24
CA TYR A 261 17.70 17.20 -27.07
C TYR A 261 17.69 16.44 -25.76
N ARG A 262 16.78 16.79 -24.87
CA ARG A 262 16.57 15.97 -23.67
C ARG A 262 15.61 14.87 -24.01
N HIS A 263 16.05 13.63 -23.78
CA HIS A 263 15.17 12.47 -23.90
C HIS A 263 14.07 12.56 -22.86
N MET A 264 12.86 12.86 -23.29
CA MET A 264 11.65 12.74 -22.45
C MET A 264 11.15 11.29 -22.43
N ASP A 265 11.88 10.38 -23.06
CA ASP A 265 11.46 8.99 -23.26
C ASP A 265 11.56 8.12 -22.01
N ALA A 266 12.36 8.52 -21.00
CA ALA A 266 12.53 7.74 -19.78
C ALA A 266 11.20 7.51 -19.01
N TYR A 267 10.30 8.49 -19.02
CA TYR A 267 8.94 8.29 -18.48
C TYR A 267 8.22 7.18 -19.22
N ASN A 268 8.19 7.26 -20.56
CA ASN A 268 7.50 6.29 -21.38
C ASN A 268 8.11 4.90 -21.24
N ASP A 269 9.44 4.77 -21.18
CA ASP A 269 10.13 3.48 -21.01
C ASP A 269 9.74 2.81 -19.69
N PHE A 270 9.72 3.54 -18.58
CA PHE A 270 9.31 3.00 -17.29
C PHE A 270 7.83 2.68 -17.27
N TYR A 271 7.00 3.56 -17.83
CA TYR A 271 5.56 3.34 -17.89
C TYR A 271 5.18 2.14 -18.75
N GLN A 272 5.86 1.92 -19.90
CA GLN A 272 5.64 0.73 -20.73
C GLN A 272 6.07 -0.57 -20.02
N LYS A 273 7.16 -0.55 -19.27
CA LYS A 273 7.56 -1.70 -18.43
C LYS A 273 6.53 -2.00 -17.37
N TYR A 274 5.99 -0.97 -16.71
CA TYR A 274 4.88 -1.09 -15.77
C TYR A 274 3.67 -1.75 -16.44
N LEU A 275 3.18 -1.21 -17.57
CA LEU A 275 2.02 -1.74 -18.28
C LEU A 275 2.26 -3.19 -18.73
N GLY A 276 3.47 -3.54 -19.14
CA GLY A 276 3.83 -4.91 -19.51
C GLY A 276 3.72 -5.89 -18.34
N ILE A 277 4.04 -5.46 -17.12
CA ILE A 277 3.89 -6.29 -15.90
C ILE A 277 2.42 -6.38 -15.48
N ILE A 278 1.69 -5.26 -15.49
CA ILE A 278 0.26 -5.26 -15.19
C ILE A 278 -0.51 -6.14 -16.18
N GLY A 279 -0.17 -6.06 -17.48
CA GLY A 279 -0.71 -6.97 -18.49
C GLY A 279 -0.48 -8.44 -18.12
N GLN A 280 0.73 -8.82 -17.72
CA GLN A 280 1.03 -10.19 -17.29
C GLN A 280 0.29 -10.62 -16.01
N ILE A 281 0.00 -9.71 -15.10
CA ILE A 281 -0.83 -9.98 -13.91
C ILE A 281 -2.27 -10.21 -14.34
N ASN A 282 -2.79 -9.36 -15.22
CA ASN A 282 -4.17 -9.42 -15.69
C ASN A 282 -4.41 -10.53 -16.73
N ASP A 283 -3.41 -10.89 -17.54
CA ASP A 283 -3.50 -11.98 -18.52
C ASP A 283 -3.61 -13.37 -17.86
N GLN A 284 -3.25 -13.50 -16.60
CA GLN A 284 -3.61 -14.70 -15.80
C GLN A 284 -5.13 -14.88 -15.71
N MET A 285 -5.90 -13.85 -16.05
CA MET A 285 -7.34 -13.93 -16.24
C MET A 285 -7.75 -14.83 -17.42
N ILE A 286 -6.97 -14.92 -18.47
CA ILE A 286 -7.37 -15.55 -19.75
C ILE A 286 -7.10 -17.04 -19.72
N ASP A 287 -6.08 -17.51 -19.01
CA ASP A 287 -5.71 -18.94 -18.92
C ASP A 287 -6.69 -19.81 -18.09
N VAL A 288 -7.68 -19.22 -17.45
CA VAL A 288 -8.65 -19.93 -16.59
C VAL A 288 -10.06 -20.06 -17.23
N VAL A 289 -10.24 -19.62 -18.45
CA VAL A 289 -11.44 -20.03 -19.21
C VAL A 289 -11.24 -21.47 -19.63
N ASP A 290 -11.65 -22.38 -18.74
CA ASP A 290 -11.71 -23.81 -19.02
C ASP A 290 -12.65 -24.06 -20.21
N VAL A 291 -12.07 -24.23 -21.40
CA VAL A 291 -12.79 -24.54 -22.63
C VAL A 291 -13.26 -26.01 -22.65
N SER A 292 -13.10 -26.75 -21.54
CA SER A 292 -13.48 -28.16 -21.43
C SER A 292 -15.00 -28.39 -21.44
N GLY A 293 -15.82 -27.32 -21.28
CA GLY A 293 -17.28 -27.39 -21.33
C GLY A 293 -17.92 -27.36 -22.74
N LEU A 294 -17.16 -27.25 -23.82
CA LEU A 294 -17.70 -27.16 -25.21
C LEU A 294 -17.56 -28.45 -26.02
N ARG A 295 -17.45 -29.61 -25.36
CA ARG A 295 -17.64 -30.93 -26.04
C ARG A 295 -18.76 -31.70 -25.38
N GLY A 296 -19.91 -31.51 -25.89
CA GLY A 296 -21.12 -32.30 -25.62
C GLY A 296 -22.12 -32.11 -26.75
#